data_33dbf9df619da331eda823c7371e8636
#
_entry.id   33dbf9df619da331eda823c7371e8636
#
_cell.length_a   1.000
_cell.length_b   1.000
_cell.length_c   1.000
_cell.angle_alpha   90.00
_cell.angle_beta   90.00
_cell.angle_gamma   90.00
#
_symmetry.space_group_name_H-M   'P 1'
#
loop_
_entity.id
_entity.type
_entity.pdbx_description
1 polymer ?
#
loop_
_entity_poly.entity_id
_entity_poly.type
_entity_poly.pdbx_seq_one_letter_code
_entity_poly.pdbx_strand_id
1 'polypeptide(L)'
;VDTGEGCAGVEKAMSAPVTTTTVVSAAGSIAAIPLTAIETWLERNIIVSPDDFKTTPYVLASKDKNIITGVGNKIYAKGVPLIVGQRYGVYREGEPYVDPTTRKVIGLEVTQVAAGIVTSVASNGVSSIELKKSYGQEVREGDRVFVEVGQYLPPAFYPKPASVTRGGRVIRILNSISSAGRDGVIAINLGTSQGAEPGDVLTVYQKGALVLDEYSRVKGGAVRLPSEQIGHVMVFKAFNDISYAYVLDAESPIHEQDFLLPAVGN
;
A
#
# COMPACT_ATOMS: atom_id res chain seq x y z
N VAL A 1 -19.85 -48.29 -79.99
CA VAL A 1 -18.76 -49.17 -79.54
C VAL A 1 -17.65 -48.30 -79.07
N ASP A 2 -17.36 -48.51 -77.79
CA ASP A 2 -16.14 -48.22 -77.04
C ASP A 2 -15.75 -46.79 -76.71
N THR A 3 -16.03 -46.39 -75.51
CA THR A 3 -15.27 -46.42 -74.26
C THR A 3 -13.85 -45.86 -74.34
N GLY A 4 -13.65 -44.77 -73.65
CA GLY A 4 -12.34 -44.15 -73.39
C GLY A 4 -12.37 -43.40 -72.07
N GLU A 5 -11.89 -44.06 -71.09
CA GLU A 5 -11.76 -43.51 -69.70
C GLU A 5 -10.65 -42.42 -69.67
N GLY A 6 -11.02 -41.27 -69.18
CA GLY A 6 -10.08 -40.18 -68.90
C GLY A 6 -9.67 -40.21 -67.42
N CYS A 7 -8.37 -40.42 -67.19
CA CYS A 7 -7.77 -40.31 -65.86
C CYS A 7 -7.78 -38.87 -65.38
N ALA A 8 -8.51 -38.65 -64.27
CA ALA A 8 -8.44 -37.39 -63.51
C ALA A 8 -7.15 -37.36 -62.72
N GLY A 9 -6.28 -36.39 -63.00
CA GLY A 9 -5.13 -36.06 -62.16
C GLY A 9 -5.56 -35.49 -60.79
N VAL A 10 -5.19 -36.20 -59.75
CA VAL A 10 -5.35 -35.74 -58.40
C VAL A 10 -4.25 -34.74 -58.09
N GLU A 11 -4.57 -33.47 -58.07
CA GLU A 11 -3.71 -32.42 -57.55
C GLU A 11 -3.55 -32.63 -56.03
N LYS A 12 -2.39 -33.02 -55.63
CA LYS A 12 -1.96 -33.17 -54.23
C LYS A 12 -1.72 -31.78 -53.67
N ALA A 13 -2.75 -31.22 -52.99
CA ALA A 13 -2.58 -30.01 -52.19
C ALA A 13 -1.49 -30.23 -51.13
N MET A 14 -0.38 -29.57 -51.28
CA MET A 14 0.69 -29.46 -50.27
C MET A 14 0.13 -28.63 -49.15
N SER A 15 -0.28 -29.29 -48.05
CA SER A 15 -0.54 -28.70 -46.76
C SER A 15 0.73 -28.05 -46.22
N ALA A 16 0.78 -26.73 -46.17
CA ALA A 16 1.81 -26.01 -45.46
C ALA A 16 1.83 -26.39 -43.99
N PRO A 17 2.96 -26.56 -43.34
CA PRO A 17 2.98 -26.82 -41.90
C PRO A 17 2.40 -25.60 -41.16
N VAL A 18 1.32 -25.83 -40.46
CA VAL A 18 0.80 -24.89 -39.50
C VAL A 18 1.82 -24.80 -38.39
N THR A 19 2.66 -23.79 -38.42
CA THR A 19 3.52 -23.43 -37.30
C THR A 19 2.63 -22.93 -36.20
N THR A 20 2.22 -23.83 -35.32
CA THR A 20 1.60 -23.48 -34.05
C THR A 20 2.66 -22.75 -33.25
N THR A 21 2.68 -21.43 -33.31
CA THR A 21 3.43 -20.59 -32.38
C THR A 21 2.77 -20.80 -31.04
N THR A 22 3.30 -21.72 -30.25
CA THR A 22 2.99 -21.81 -28.84
C THR A 22 3.50 -20.52 -28.22
N VAL A 23 2.62 -19.55 -28.05
CA VAL A 23 2.89 -18.42 -27.16
C VAL A 23 3.03 -19.04 -25.78
N VAL A 24 4.26 -19.32 -25.39
CA VAL A 24 4.61 -19.62 -24.02
C VAL A 24 4.31 -18.32 -23.27
N SER A 25 3.14 -18.26 -22.63
CA SER A 25 2.83 -17.27 -21.61
C SER A 25 3.74 -17.54 -20.41
N ALA A 26 4.98 -17.10 -20.55
CA ALA A 26 5.95 -17.12 -19.46
C ALA A 26 5.77 -15.84 -18.67
N ALA A 27 4.75 -15.83 -17.87
CA ALA A 27 4.58 -15.12 -16.60
C ALA A 27 3.21 -15.59 -16.12
N GLY A 28 3.16 -16.37 -15.06
CA GLY A 28 1.90 -16.66 -14.40
C GLY A 28 1.19 -15.32 -14.20
N SER A 29 0.00 -15.16 -14.77
CA SER A 29 -0.75 -13.92 -14.63
C SER A 29 -0.95 -13.68 -13.14
N ILE A 30 -0.33 -12.63 -12.60
CA ILE A 30 -0.50 -12.24 -11.20
C ILE A 30 -1.99 -11.95 -11.02
N ALA A 31 -2.63 -12.68 -10.11
CA ALA A 31 -4.06 -12.55 -9.87
C ALA A 31 -4.37 -11.16 -9.29
N ALA A 32 -5.52 -10.61 -9.65
CA ALA A 32 -6.00 -9.38 -9.04
C ALA A 32 -6.27 -9.59 -7.54
N ILE A 33 -5.94 -8.59 -6.71
CA ILE A 33 -6.24 -8.63 -5.28
C ILE A 33 -7.69 -8.19 -5.08
N PRO A 34 -8.55 -9.02 -4.45
CA PRO A 34 -9.90 -8.60 -4.12
C PRO A 34 -9.89 -7.54 -3.02
N LEU A 35 -10.81 -6.57 -3.09
CA LEU A 35 -10.93 -5.49 -2.09
C LEU A 35 -11.00 -6.02 -0.66
N THR A 36 -11.69 -7.14 -0.44
CA THR A 36 -11.86 -7.74 0.90
C THR A 36 -10.56 -8.11 1.60
N ALA A 37 -9.49 -8.38 0.83
CA ALA A 37 -8.19 -8.72 1.41
C ALA A 37 -7.47 -7.51 2.04
N ILE A 38 -7.78 -6.29 1.58
CA ILE A 38 -7.09 -5.06 1.97
C ILE A 38 -8.02 -3.96 2.51
N GLU A 39 -9.33 -4.21 2.57
CA GLU A 39 -10.36 -3.24 2.95
C GLU A 39 -10.07 -2.55 4.29
N THR A 40 -9.66 -3.32 5.30
CA THR A 40 -9.33 -2.80 6.63
C THR A 40 -8.23 -1.72 6.59
N TRP A 41 -7.24 -1.88 5.70
CA TRP A 41 -6.13 -0.94 5.53
C TRP A 41 -6.50 0.26 4.68
N LEU A 42 -7.47 0.10 3.78
CA LEU A 42 -7.95 1.19 2.92
C LEU A 42 -8.81 2.18 3.70
N GLU A 43 -9.69 1.69 4.58
CA GLU A 43 -10.72 2.52 5.20
C GLU A 43 -10.23 3.36 6.38
N ARG A 44 -9.39 2.81 7.26
CA ARG A 44 -9.15 3.40 8.59
C ARG A 44 -7.80 4.06 8.77
N ASN A 45 -6.78 3.59 8.08
CA ASN A 45 -5.43 4.08 8.26
C ASN A 45 -5.05 5.00 7.11
N ILE A 46 -4.61 6.20 7.46
CA ILE A 46 -4.01 7.14 6.51
C ILE A 46 -2.62 7.53 7.02
N ILE A 47 -1.76 7.91 6.09
CA ILE A 47 -0.45 8.46 6.42
C ILE A 47 -0.47 9.93 6.04
N VAL A 48 -0.09 10.77 6.98
CA VAL A 48 -0.02 12.21 6.80
C VAL A 48 1.41 12.70 6.97
N SER A 49 1.76 13.83 6.36
CA SER A 49 3.05 14.44 6.62
C SER A 49 3.12 14.97 8.07
N PRO A 50 4.31 15.00 8.71
CA PRO A 50 4.46 15.57 10.04
C PRO A 50 4.04 17.04 10.13
N ASP A 51 4.18 17.80 9.05
CA ASP A 51 3.83 19.22 9.01
C ASP A 51 2.30 19.43 8.85
N ASP A 52 1.65 18.64 7.99
CA ASP A 52 0.19 18.64 7.87
C ASP A 52 -0.47 18.25 9.20
N PHE A 53 0.10 17.25 9.89
CA PHE A 53 -0.41 16.82 11.19
C PHE A 53 -0.37 17.95 12.22
N LYS A 54 0.71 18.73 12.29
CA LYS A 54 0.85 19.86 13.25
C LYS A 54 -0.16 20.97 13.00
N THR A 55 -0.48 21.25 11.74
CA THR A 55 -1.36 22.37 11.33
C THR A 55 -2.84 21.99 11.32
N THR A 56 -3.15 20.70 11.33
CA THR A 56 -4.51 20.17 11.29
C THR A 56 -5.27 20.50 12.59
N PRO A 57 -6.57 20.85 12.51
CA PRO A 57 -7.44 21.06 13.68
C PRO A 57 -7.46 19.83 14.61
N TYR A 58 -7.59 20.07 15.89
CA TYR A 58 -7.57 19.04 16.92
C TYR A 58 -8.78 19.11 17.83
N VAL A 59 -9.14 17.99 18.44
CA VAL A 59 -10.20 17.90 19.44
C VAL A 59 -9.74 18.61 20.71
N LEU A 60 -10.47 19.65 21.11
CA LEU A 60 -10.20 20.45 22.30
C LEU A 60 -10.87 19.86 23.54
N ALA A 61 -12.12 19.42 23.41
CA ALA A 61 -12.92 18.86 24.49
C ALA A 61 -14.13 18.09 23.96
N SER A 62 -14.73 17.24 24.79
CA SER A 62 -16.09 16.72 24.59
C SER A 62 -17.11 17.55 25.37
N LYS A 63 -18.36 17.57 24.90
CA LYS A 63 -19.43 18.38 25.53
C LYS A 63 -19.68 18.00 27.00
N ASP A 64 -19.66 16.71 27.31
CA ASP A 64 -20.13 16.20 28.60
C ASP A 64 -18.99 15.83 29.56
N LYS A 65 -17.73 16.17 29.24
CA LYS A 65 -16.51 15.72 29.96
C LYS A 65 -16.48 14.21 30.24
N ASN A 66 -17.29 13.46 29.52
CA ASN A 66 -17.36 12.01 29.67
C ASN A 66 -16.10 11.37 29.08
N ILE A 67 -15.59 10.38 29.78
CA ILE A 67 -14.42 9.60 29.39
C ILE A 67 -14.72 8.83 28.09
N ILE A 68 -16.02 8.55 27.79
CA ILE A 68 -16.45 7.79 26.61
C ILE A 68 -17.27 8.70 25.69
N THR A 69 -16.68 9.12 24.59
CA THR A 69 -17.35 9.95 23.57
C THR A 69 -17.72 9.07 22.36
N GLY A 70 -19.00 8.71 22.26
CA GLY A 70 -19.55 7.85 21.21
C GLY A 70 -20.49 8.56 20.22
N VAL A 71 -21.21 7.79 19.42
CA VAL A 71 -22.20 8.28 18.45
C VAL A 71 -23.27 9.13 19.12
N GLY A 72 -23.63 10.27 18.50
CA GLY A 72 -24.60 11.24 19.02
C GLY A 72 -23.99 12.30 19.94
N ASN A 73 -22.79 12.10 20.46
CA ASN A 73 -22.13 13.10 21.29
C ASN A 73 -21.54 14.23 20.45
N LYS A 74 -21.35 15.39 21.09
CA LYS A 74 -20.69 16.56 20.48
C LYS A 74 -19.27 16.70 21.01
N ILE A 75 -18.35 16.98 20.08
CA ILE A 75 -16.97 17.35 20.37
C ILE A 75 -16.71 18.76 19.85
N TYR A 76 -15.73 19.42 20.44
CA TYR A 76 -15.25 20.73 20.05
C TYR A 76 -13.85 20.62 19.46
N ALA A 77 -13.67 21.13 18.25
CA ALA A 77 -12.37 21.17 17.59
C ALA A 77 -11.87 22.61 17.50
N LYS A 78 -10.55 22.80 17.63
CA LYS A 78 -9.85 24.07 17.51
C LYS A 78 -8.74 23.98 16.47
N GLY A 79 -8.43 25.11 15.84
CA GLY A 79 -7.44 25.24 14.78
C GLY A 79 -8.03 26.00 13.61
N VAL A 80 -7.74 25.60 12.38
CA VAL A 80 -8.36 26.16 11.18
C VAL A 80 -9.88 25.91 11.26
N PRO A 81 -10.74 26.94 11.05
CA PRO A 81 -12.20 26.78 11.11
C PRO A 81 -12.69 25.73 10.10
N LEU A 82 -13.54 24.83 10.58
CA LEU A 82 -14.13 23.78 9.76
C LEU A 82 -15.36 24.31 9.01
N ILE A 83 -15.78 23.63 7.95
CA ILE A 83 -16.94 24.01 7.14
C ILE A 83 -18.21 23.39 7.72
N VAL A 84 -19.21 24.21 8.06
CA VAL A 84 -20.50 23.73 8.56
C VAL A 84 -21.20 22.85 7.53
N GLY A 85 -21.74 21.74 7.99
CA GLY A 85 -22.41 20.73 7.15
C GLY A 85 -21.48 19.72 6.49
N GLN A 86 -20.16 19.95 6.49
CA GLN A 86 -19.18 19.02 5.92
C GLN A 86 -18.86 17.90 6.92
N ARG A 87 -18.52 16.72 6.37
CA ARG A 87 -18.10 15.54 7.13
C ARG A 87 -16.60 15.58 7.39
N TYR A 88 -16.24 15.21 8.61
CA TYR A 88 -14.85 15.10 9.05
C TYR A 88 -14.64 13.79 9.81
N GLY A 89 -13.50 13.18 9.59
CA GLY A 89 -12.99 12.08 10.39
C GLY A 89 -12.17 12.60 11.57
N VAL A 90 -12.23 11.91 12.68
CA VAL A 90 -11.39 12.13 13.86
C VAL A 90 -10.35 11.02 13.90
N TYR A 91 -9.08 11.39 13.98
CA TYR A 91 -7.96 10.48 13.84
C TYR A 91 -7.01 10.58 15.03
N ARG A 92 -6.56 9.43 15.48
CA ARG A 92 -5.54 9.30 16.52
C ARG A 92 -4.19 9.09 15.90
N GLU A 93 -3.19 9.78 16.45
CA GLU A 93 -1.79 9.59 16.11
C GLU A 93 -1.33 8.18 16.48
N GLY A 94 -0.70 7.53 15.52
CA GLY A 94 -0.02 6.26 15.66
C GLY A 94 1.49 6.45 15.63
N GLU A 95 2.20 5.41 15.20
CA GLU A 95 3.65 5.44 15.16
C GLU A 95 4.20 6.17 13.92
N PRO A 96 5.32 6.91 14.05
CA PRO A 96 5.95 7.54 12.91
C PRO A 96 6.62 6.50 12.00
N TYR A 97 6.57 6.75 10.70
CA TYR A 97 7.36 6.03 9.71
C TYR A 97 8.71 6.72 9.51
N VAL A 98 9.78 5.98 9.76
CA VAL A 98 11.16 6.46 9.65
C VAL A 98 11.83 5.81 8.44
N ASP A 99 12.36 6.60 7.53
CA ASP A 99 13.14 6.09 6.41
C ASP A 99 14.45 5.47 6.94
N PRO A 100 14.71 4.17 6.66
CA PRO A 100 15.87 3.47 7.22
C PRO A 100 17.21 3.97 6.68
N THR A 101 17.20 4.68 5.55
CA THR A 101 18.41 5.22 4.92
C THR A 101 18.74 6.62 5.43
N THR A 102 17.75 7.51 5.46
CA THR A 102 17.95 8.92 5.84
C THR A 102 17.71 9.18 7.32
N ARG A 103 17.09 8.24 8.06
CA ARG A 103 16.68 8.36 9.46
C ARG A 103 15.68 9.49 9.72
N LYS A 104 15.06 10.02 8.68
CA LYS A 104 14.03 11.06 8.79
C LYS A 104 12.64 10.42 8.93
N VAL A 105 11.76 11.10 9.69
CA VAL A 105 10.34 10.78 9.71
C VAL A 105 9.75 11.23 8.38
N ILE A 106 9.20 10.27 7.61
CA ILE A 106 8.62 10.50 6.29
C ILE A 106 7.09 10.45 6.30
N GLY A 107 6.48 10.08 7.43
CA GLY A 107 5.04 10.06 7.60
C GLY A 107 4.65 9.72 9.02
N LEU A 108 3.43 10.10 9.38
CA LEU A 108 2.77 9.71 10.63
C LEU A 108 1.56 8.86 10.27
N GLU A 109 1.47 7.68 10.85
CA GLU A 109 0.26 6.88 10.76
C GLU A 109 -0.82 7.51 11.64
N VAL A 110 -2.01 7.68 11.09
CA VAL A 110 -3.17 8.10 11.88
C VAL A 110 -4.34 7.17 11.61
N THR A 111 -4.99 6.74 12.68
CA THR A 111 -6.10 5.79 12.64
C THR A 111 -7.42 6.50 12.94
N GLN A 112 -8.40 6.33 12.08
CA GLN A 112 -9.72 6.90 12.26
C GLN A 112 -10.45 6.26 13.46
N VAL A 113 -10.81 7.08 14.45
CA VAL A 113 -11.51 6.67 15.67
C VAL A 113 -13.00 7.01 15.61
N ALA A 114 -13.36 8.09 14.89
CA ALA A 114 -14.75 8.49 14.71
C ALA A 114 -14.93 9.31 13.42
N ALA A 115 -16.19 9.53 13.03
CA ALA A 115 -16.55 10.47 11.98
C ALA A 115 -17.79 11.28 12.42
N GLY A 116 -17.88 12.54 11.98
CA GLY A 116 -18.97 13.43 12.34
C GLY A 116 -19.21 14.53 11.32
N ILE A 117 -20.21 15.34 11.62
CA ILE A 117 -20.61 16.48 10.79
C ILE A 117 -20.46 17.77 11.64
N VAL A 118 -19.86 18.79 11.04
CA VAL A 118 -19.75 20.11 11.68
C VAL A 118 -21.13 20.76 11.76
N THR A 119 -21.58 21.07 12.97
CA THR A 119 -22.91 21.67 13.21
C THR A 119 -22.84 23.18 13.36
N SER A 120 -21.76 23.73 13.86
CA SER A 120 -21.56 25.17 14.02
C SER A 120 -20.09 25.53 14.19
N VAL A 121 -19.78 26.79 13.89
CA VAL A 121 -18.47 27.39 14.16
C VAL A 121 -18.70 28.68 14.97
N ALA A 122 -18.08 28.77 16.12
CA ALA A 122 -18.17 29.92 16.99
C ALA A 122 -17.24 31.06 16.56
N SER A 123 -17.51 32.29 16.98
CA SER A 123 -16.69 33.48 16.64
C SER A 123 -15.23 33.39 17.12
N ASN A 124 -14.95 32.58 18.13
CA ASN A 124 -13.60 32.31 18.63
C ASN A 124 -12.86 31.18 17.85
N GLY A 125 -13.43 30.71 16.72
CA GLY A 125 -12.84 29.69 15.84
C GLY A 125 -13.02 28.25 16.33
N VAL A 126 -13.80 28.01 17.40
CA VAL A 126 -14.11 26.65 17.86
C VAL A 126 -15.24 26.08 17.02
N SER A 127 -15.00 24.93 16.43
CA SER A 127 -15.97 24.18 15.62
C SER A 127 -16.63 23.09 16.45
N SER A 128 -17.98 22.97 16.37
CA SER A 128 -18.75 21.90 17.01
C SER A 128 -19.00 20.78 16.01
N ILE A 129 -18.67 19.55 16.37
CA ILE A 129 -18.84 18.36 15.54
C ILE A 129 -19.76 17.39 16.27
N GLU A 130 -20.82 16.95 15.60
CA GLU A 130 -21.70 15.88 16.07
C GLU A 130 -21.20 14.55 15.50
N LEU A 131 -20.83 13.61 16.36
CA LEU A 131 -20.32 12.30 15.96
C LEU A 131 -21.46 11.43 15.40
N LYS A 132 -21.26 10.92 14.19
CA LYS A 132 -22.22 10.06 13.47
C LYS A 132 -21.77 8.60 13.39
N LYS A 133 -20.45 8.34 13.52
CA LYS A 133 -19.87 7.00 13.47
C LYS A 133 -18.70 6.91 14.46
N SER A 134 -18.59 5.78 15.13
CA SER A 134 -17.46 5.44 15.99
C SER A 134 -16.87 4.10 15.52
N TYR A 135 -15.56 3.97 15.61
CA TYR A 135 -14.83 2.79 15.14
C TYR A 135 -14.25 1.96 16.29
N GLY A 136 -14.97 1.89 17.41
CA GLY A 136 -14.59 1.06 18.56
C GLY A 136 -13.54 1.67 19.50
N GLN A 137 -13.17 2.92 19.24
CA GLN A 137 -12.30 3.70 20.11
C GLN A 137 -13.00 5.00 20.52
N GLU A 138 -12.65 5.50 21.72
CA GLU A 138 -13.12 6.78 22.22
C GLU A 138 -12.39 7.92 21.53
N VAL A 139 -13.09 9.04 21.29
CA VAL A 139 -12.42 10.28 20.89
C VAL A 139 -11.76 10.92 22.10
N ARG A 140 -10.51 11.33 21.97
CA ARG A 140 -9.71 11.98 23.02
C ARG A 140 -9.32 13.39 22.64
N GLU A 141 -9.06 14.20 23.66
CA GLU A 141 -8.43 15.51 23.46
C GLU A 141 -7.07 15.33 22.76
N GLY A 142 -6.82 16.18 21.77
CA GLY A 142 -5.61 16.07 20.92
C GLY A 142 -5.79 15.23 19.66
N ASP A 143 -6.82 14.37 19.54
CA ASP A 143 -7.11 13.68 18.28
C ASP A 143 -7.29 14.70 17.14
N ARG A 144 -6.82 14.42 15.94
CA ARG A 144 -6.81 15.33 14.78
C ARG A 144 -8.07 15.17 13.93
N VAL A 145 -8.45 16.27 13.30
CA VAL A 145 -9.70 16.34 12.52
C VAL A 145 -9.37 16.60 11.05
N PHE A 146 -9.55 15.59 10.21
CA PHE A 146 -9.33 15.69 8.76
C PHE A 146 -10.65 15.63 8.00
N VAL A 147 -10.68 16.25 6.82
CA VAL A 147 -11.83 16.11 5.91
C VAL A 147 -12.02 14.64 5.56
N GLU A 148 -13.24 14.13 5.74
CA GLU A 148 -13.59 12.80 5.28
C GLU A 148 -13.84 12.85 3.77
N VAL A 149 -12.85 12.47 2.99
CA VAL A 149 -12.98 12.33 1.55
C VAL A 149 -13.56 10.95 1.26
N GLY A 150 -14.74 10.89 0.67
CA GLY A 150 -15.31 9.63 0.21
C GLY A 150 -14.36 8.97 -0.80
N GLN A 151 -13.76 7.86 -0.43
CA GLN A 151 -12.89 7.11 -1.33
C GLN A 151 -13.76 6.16 -2.17
N TYR A 152 -13.67 6.30 -3.49
CA TYR A 152 -14.13 5.24 -4.38
C TYR A 152 -13.08 4.13 -4.35
N LEU A 153 -13.44 3.00 -3.76
CA LEU A 153 -12.60 1.82 -3.72
C LEU A 153 -12.97 0.91 -4.89
N PRO A 154 -12.04 0.58 -5.79
CA PRO A 154 -12.30 -0.38 -6.85
C PRO A 154 -12.53 -1.78 -6.25
N PRO A 155 -13.38 -2.62 -6.86
CA PRO A 155 -13.68 -3.96 -6.34
C PRO A 155 -12.47 -4.91 -6.36
N ALA A 156 -11.49 -4.61 -7.19
CA ALA A 156 -10.22 -5.34 -7.30
C ALA A 156 -9.09 -4.44 -7.76
N PHE A 157 -7.87 -4.79 -7.37
CA PHE A 157 -6.64 -4.12 -7.81
C PHE A 157 -5.90 -5.01 -8.79
N TYR A 158 -5.61 -4.47 -9.97
CA TYR A 158 -4.96 -5.19 -11.05
C TYR A 158 -3.47 -4.88 -11.07
N PRO A 159 -2.61 -5.90 -11.17
CA PRO A 159 -1.18 -5.72 -11.26
C PRO A 159 -0.77 -5.03 -12.56
N LYS A 160 0.18 -4.12 -12.47
CA LYS A 160 0.80 -3.42 -13.59
C LYS A 160 2.32 -3.26 -13.35
N PRO A 161 3.12 -3.09 -14.40
CA PRO A 161 4.53 -2.73 -14.25
C PRO A 161 4.67 -1.45 -13.42
N ALA A 162 5.62 -1.46 -12.48
CA ALA A 162 5.85 -0.32 -11.61
C ALA A 162 6.47 0.86 -12.36
N SER A 163 5.94 2.06 -12.10
CA SER A 163 6.40 3.33 -12.68
C SER A 163 7.42 4.06 -11.79
N VAL A 164 7.86 3.44 -10.70
CA VAL A 164 8.77 4.08 -9.75
C VAL A 164 10.15 4.35 -10.36
N THR A 165 10.72 5.49 -10.03
CA THR A 165 12.00 5.98 -10.60
C THR A 165 13.24 5.49 -9.86
N ARG A 166 13.05 4.89 -8.67
CA ARG A 166 14.14 4.38 -7.82
C ARG A 166 13.71 3.11 -7.07
N GLY A 167 14.68 2.38 -6.54
CA GLY A 167 14.41 1.30 -5.58
C GLY A 167 13.97 1.85 -4.22
N GLY A 168 13.24 1.01 -3.49
CA GLY A 168 12.74 1.28 -2.14
C GLY A 168 13.18 0.25 -1.12
N ARG A 169 12.61 0.38 0.08
CA ARG A 169 12.79 -0.57 1.18
C ARG A 169 11.47 -0.81 1.91
N VAL A 170 11.36 -1.99 2.46
CA VAL A 170 10.32 -2.29 3.46
C VAL A 170 10.64 -1.52 4.73
N ILE A 171 9.70 -0.71 5.21
CA ILE A 171 9.88 0.14 6.41
C ILE A 171 9.09 -0.37 7.60
N ARG A 172 8.03 -1.15 7.38
CA ARG A 172 7.24 -1.76 8.45
C ARG A 172 6.43 -2.94 7.93
N ILE A 173 6.27 -3.95 8.77
CA ILE A 173 5.31 -5.04 8.58
C ILE A 173 4.03 -4.67 9.33
N LEU A 174 2.87 -4.72 8.67
CA LEU A 174 1.62 -4.16 9.23
C LEU A 174 0.71 -5.20 9.89
N ASN A 175 0.70 -6.43 9.42
CA ASN A 175 -0.19 -7.50 9.92
C ASN A 175 0.55 -8.64 10.63
N SER A 176 1.83 -8.44 10.96
CA SER A 176 2.66 -9.40 11.69
C SER A 176 3.72 -8.67 12.51
N ILE A 177 4.34 -9.36 13.45
CA ILE A 177 5.29 -8.76 14.41
C ILE A 177 6.69 -8.61 13.80
N SER A 178 7.14 -9.53 12.94
CA SER A 178 8.55 -9.55 12.52
C SER A 178 8.80 -9.80 11.05
N SER A 179 7.88 -10.43 10.34
CA SER A 179 8.05 -10.77 8.92
C SER A 179 6.71 -10.91 8.22
N ALA A 180 6.68 -10.67 6.93
CA ALA A 180 5.52 -10.89 6.08
C ALA A 180 5.77 -12.06 5.13
N GLY A 181 4.76 -12.92 4.99
CA GLY A 181 4.65 -13.91 3.93
C GLY A 181 3.57 -13.53 2.95
N ARG A 182 3.15 -14.45 2.11
CA ARG A 182 2.01 -14.28 1.19
C ARG A 182 0.78 -13.77 1.95
N ASP A 183 0.01 -12.91 1.32
CA ASP A 183 -1.16 -12.24 1.87
C ASP A 183 -0.84 -11.24 3.01
N GLY A 184 0.45 -10.99 3.27
CA GLY A 184 0.91 -9.99 4.20
C GLY A 184 0.75 -8.56 3.67
N VAL A 185 0.71 -7.59 4.57
CA VAL A 185 0.68 -6.16 4.25
C VAL A 185 1.92 -5.49 4.83
N ILE A 186 2.60 -4.72 3.99
CA ILE A 186 3.83 -4.00 4.34
C ILE A 186 3.74 -2.53 3.98
N ALA A 187 4.47 -1.69 4.69
CA ALA A 187 4.72 -0.31 4.32
C ALA A 187 6.11 -0.19 3.66
N ILE A 188 6.18 0.60 2.59
CA ILE A 188 7.39 0.81 1.80
C ILE A 188 7.69 2.30 1.67
N ASN A 189 8.98 2.70 1.56
CA ASN A 189 9.39 4.10 1.40
C ASN A 189 9.38 4.57 -0.07
N LEU A 190 8.38 4.14 -0.80
CA LEU A 190 8.06 4.59 -2.15
C LEU A 190 6.63 5.11 -2.13
N GLY A 191 6.42 6.34 -2.51
CA GLY A 191 5.11 6.98 -2.57
C GLY A 191 4.87 7.67 -3.90
N THR A 192 3.85 8.49 -3.99
CA THR A 192 3.49 9.23 -5.21
C THR A 192 4.60 10.18 -5.65
N SER A 193 5.40 10.73 -4.70
CA SER A 193 6.56 11.58 -5.02
C SER A 193 7.68 10.82 -5.74
N GLN A 194 7.70 9.47 -5.67
CA GLN A 194 8.60 8.61 -6.42
C GLN A 194 7.92 7.92 -7.60
N GLY A 195 6.69 8.27 -7.89
CA GLY A 195 5.90 7.71 -9.00
C GLY A 195 5.16 6.41 -8.66
N ALA A 196 5.06 6.04 -7.37
CA ALA A 196 4.32 4.86 -6.98
C ALA A 196 2.81 5.07 -7.12
N GLU A 197 2.14 4.10 -7.69
CA GLU A 197 0.70 4.10 -7.93
C GLU A 197 0.07 2.77 -7.52
N PRO A 198 -1.22 2.75 -7.18
CA PRO A 198 -1.95 1.49 -6.98
C PRO A 198 -1.87 0.58 -8.20
N GLY A 199 -1.58 -0.70 -7.98
CA GLY A 199 -1.35 -1.70 -9.00
C GLY A 199 0.12 -1.95 -9.33
N ASP A 200 1.04 -1.06 -8.97
CA ASP A 200 2.47 -1.23 -9.25
C ASP A 200 3.03 -2.48 -8.57
N VAL A 201 3.67 -3.35 -9.35
CA VAL A 201 4.31 -4.57 -8.85
C VAL A 201 5.80 -4.34 -8.68
N LEU A 202 6.30 -4.66 -7.49
CA LEU A 202 7.70 -4.57 -7.12
C LEU A 202 8.24 -5.94 -6.73
N THR A 203 9.49 -6.19 -7.07
CA THR A 203 10.23 -7.39 -6.66
C THR A 203 10.97 -7.11 -5.36
N VAL A 204 10.85 -8.03 -4.41
CA VAL A 204 11.52 -7.95 -3.10
C VAL A 204 12.82 -8.74 -3.15
N TYR A 205 13.90 -8.13 -2.69
CA TYR A 205 15.22 -8.72 -2.59
C TYR A 205 15.72 -8.70 -1.14
N GLN A 206 16.14 -9.85 -0.67
CA GLN A 206 16.81 -9.99 0.61
C GLN A 206 18.33 -9.79 0.42
N LYS A 207 18.92 -9.05 1.33
CA LYS A 207 20.37 -8.81 1.33
C LYS A 207 21.10 -10.07 1.71
N GLY A 208 22.06 -10.49 0.86
CA GLY A 208 22.88 -11.67 1.13
C GLY A 208 23.64 -11.60 2.45
N ALA A 209 23.83 -12.74 3.07
CA ALA A 209 24.56 -12.87 4.33
C ALA A 209 26.01 -12.43 4.21
N LEU A 210 26.58 -11.94 5.30
CA LEU A 210 28.00 -11.68 5.43
C LEU A 210 28.66 -12.96 5.96
N VAL A 211 29.48 -13.60 5.14
CA VAL A 211 30.22 -14.82 5.50
C VAL A 211 31.71 -14.54 5.61
N LEU A 212 32.35 -15.20 6.55
CA LEU A 212 33.82 -15.15 6.67
C LEU A 212 34.43 -16.04 5.59
N ASP A 213 35.36 -15.46 4.81
CA ASP A 213 36.13 -16.23 3.84
C ASP A 213 37.39 -16.77 4.51
N GLU A 214 37.29 -17.97 5.07
CA GLU A 214 38.39 -18.66 5.72
C GLU A 214 39.50 -19.10 4.75
N TYR A 215 39.20 -19.14 3.45
CA TYR A 215 40.11 -19.53 2.39
C TYR A 215 40.83 -18.35 1.74
N SER A 216 40.41 -17.12 2.08
CA SER A 216 41.08 -15.92 1.59
C SER A 216 42.50 -15.80 2.11
N ARG A 217 43.41 -15.36 1.25
CA ARG A 217 44.78 -15.02 1.64
C ARG A 217 44.86 -13.84 2.60
N VAL A 218 43.81 -13.05 2.72
CA VAL A 218 43.67 -11.93 3.67
C VAL A 218 42.92 -12.44 4.89
N LYS A 219 43.63 -12.60 6.02
CA LYS A 219 43.01 -13.05 7.27
C LYS A 219 41.87 -12.10 7.68
N GLY A 220 40.70 -12.66 7.97
CA GLY A 220 39.54 -11.92 8.43
C GLY A 220 38.70 -11.26 7.33
N GLY A 221 38.88 -11.68 6.09
CA GLY A 221 38.04 -11.23 4.97
C GLY A 221 36.59 -11.69 5.15
N ALA A 222 35.65 -10.74 5.27
CA ALA A 222 34.24 -11.05 5.20
C ALA A 222 33.68 -10.69 3.82
N VAL A 223 33.01 -11.63 3.18
CA VAL A 223 32.41 -11.47 1.86
C VAL A 223 30.89 -11.47 2.00
N ARG A 224 30.25 -10.52 1.34
CA ARG A 224 28.78 -10.48 1.29
C ARG A 224 28.32 -11.33 0.10
N LEU A 225 27.43 -12.27 0.38
CA LEU A 225 26.76 -13.03 -0.65
C LEU A 225 25.87 -12.13 -1.52
N PRO A 226 25.56 -12.51 -2.76
CA PRO A 226 24.60 -11.82 -3.59
C PRO A 226 23.25 -11.66 -2.90
N SER A 227 22.52 -10.61 -3.24
CA SER A 227 21.12 -10.46 -2.82
C SER A 227 20.24 -11.42 -3.61
N GLU A 228 19.27 -12.03 -2.97
CA GLU A 228 18.36 -13.00 -3.55
C GLU A 228 16.97 -12.39 -3.71
N GLN A 229 16.31 -12.66 -4.82
CA GLN A 229 14.90 -12.36 -5.00
C GLN A 229 14.11 -13.32 -4.11
N ILE A 230 13.16 -12.77 -3.31
CA ILE A 230 12.38 -13.56 -2.35
C ILE A 230 10.87 -13.46 -2.56
N GLY A 231 10.39 -12.60 -3.47
CA GLY A 231 8.98 -12.48 -3.74
C GLY A 231 8.57 -11.21 -4.47
N HIS A 232 7.26 -11.00 -4.58
CA HIS A 232 6.65 -9.85 -5.23
C HIS A 232 5.59 -9.22 -4.33
N VAL A 233 5.49 -7.90 -4.43
CA VAL A 233 4.47 -7.12 -3.73
C VAL A 233 3.77 -6.18 -4.69
N MET A 234 2.50 -5.87 -4.44
CA MET A 234 1.73 -4.92 -5.23
C MET A 234 1.28 -3.75 -4.36
N VAL A 235 1.56 -2.54 -4.81
CA VAL A 235 1.06 -1.32 -4.18
C VAL A 235 -0.47 -1.27 -4.33
N PHE A 236 -1.19 -1.06 -3.22
CA PHE A 236 -2.63 -0.86 -3.25
C PHE A 236 -3.09 0.51 -2.72
N LYS A 237 -2.23 1.20 -1.95
CA LYS A 237 -2.50 2.55 -1.46
C LYS A 237 -1.20 3.35 -1.42
N ALA A 238 -1.14 4.44 -2.17
CA ALA A 238 0.02 5.31 -2.23
C ALA A 238 -0.27 6.64 -1.53
N PHE A 239 0.67 7.07 -0.67
CA PHE A 239 0.73 8.38 -0.05
C PHE A 239 1.93 9.14 -0.61
N ASN A 240 2.24 10.32 -0.09
CA ASN A 240 3.31 11.15 -0.66
C ASN A 240 4.67 10.44 -0.75
N ASP A 241 5.18 9.92 0.36
CA ASP A 241 6.52 9.29 0.44
C ASP A 241 6.49 7.82 0.84
N ILE A 242 5.30 7.27 1.10
CA ILE A 242 5.07 5.91 1.60
C ILE A 242 3.95 5.28 0.80
N SER A 243 4.00 3.96 0.62
CA SER A 243 2.87 3.19 0.13
C SER A 243 2.63 1.96 0.98
N TYR A 244 1.37 1.51 1.00
CA TYR A 244 1.03 0.18 1.48
C TYR A 244 1.05 -0.78 0.31
N ALA A 245 1.70 -1.91 0.51
CA ALA A 245 1.82 -2.97 -0.48
C ALA A 245 1.38 -4.31 0.10
N TYR A 246 0.76 -5.11 -0.75
CA TYR A 246 0.27 -6.46 -0.46
C TYR A 246 1.27 -7.47 -1.01
N VAL A 247 1.61 -8.49 -0.23
CA VAL A 247 2.54 -9.53 -0.63
C VAL A 247 1.81 -10.55 -1.51
N LEU A 248 2.15 -10.58 -2.79
CA LEU A 248 1.57 -11.49 -3.79
C LEU A 248 2.10 -12.90 -3.63
N ASP A 249 3.41 -13.02 -3.47
CA ASP A 249 4.13 -14.25 -3.21
C ASP A 249 5.40 -13.97 -2.39
N ALA A 250 5.86 -14.98 -1.66
CA ALA A 250 7.11 -14.91 -0.90
C ALA A 250 7.69 -16.33 -0.77
N GLU A 251 8.90 -16.54 -1.31
CA GLU A 251 9.66 -17.77 -1.17
C GLU A 251 10.39 -17.84 0.18
N SER A 252 10.68 -16.68 0.75
CA SER A 252 11.23 -16.49 2.09
C SER A 252 10.53 -15.36 2.81
N PRO A 253 10.53 -15.35 4.16
CA PRO A 253 9.91 -14.26 4.93
C PRO A 253 10.51 -12.90 4.58
N ILE A 254 9.64 -11.93 4.28
CA ILE A 254 10.02 -10.54 4.01
C ILE A 254 10.19 -9.81 5.35
N HIS A 255 11.30 -9.10 5.51
CA HIS A 255 11.64 -8.37 6.72
C HIS A 255 11.75 -6.86 6.46
N GLU A 256 11.72 -6.09 7.53
CA GLU A 256 12.07 -4.67 7.45
C GLU A 256 13.47 -4.48 6.87
N GLN A 257 13.65 -3.44 6.06
CA GLN A 257 14.86 -3.08 5.32
C GLN A 257 15.17 -3.95 4.09
N ASP A 258 14.39 -4.98 3.76
CA ASP A 258 14.51 -5.66 2.47
C ASP A 258 14.31 -4.68 1.32
N PHE A 259 14.99 -4.93 0.20
CA PHE A 259 15.01 -4.03 -0.95
C PHE A 259 13.82 -4.27 -1.87
N LEU A 260 13.40 -3.21 -2.51
CA LEU A 260 12.34 -3.23 -3.50
C LEU A 260 12.84 -2.60 -4.80
N LEU A 261 12.67 -3.31 -5.90
CA LEU A 261 12.96 -2.82 -7.24
C LEU A 261 11.73 -2.99 -8.13
N PRO A 262 11.57 -2.14 -9.17
CA PRO A 262 10.57 -2.39 -10.19
C PRO A 262 10.67 -3.82 -10.70
N ALA A 263 9.55 -4.51 -10.81
CA ALA A 263 9.54 -5.82 -11.47
C ALA A 263 9.96 -5.62 -12.93
N VAL A 264 11.10 -6.20 -13.31
CA VAL A 264 11.56 -6.16 -14.70
C VAL A 264 10.63 -7.09 -15.47
N GLY A 265 9.81 -6.54 -16.35
CA GLY A 265 9.05 -7.35 -17.30
C GLY A 265 10.05 -8.09 -18.20
N ASN A 266 10.01 -9.42 -18.14
CA ASN A 266 10.70 -10.27 -19.10
C ASN A 266 10.00 -10.19 -20.45
#